data_a6f8ec46c8cc4ac49b7ee090313fdc85
#
_entry.id   a6f8ec46c8cc4ac49b7ee090313fdc85
#
_cell.length_a   1.000
_cell.length_b   1.000
_cell.length_c   1.000
_cell.angle_alpha   90.00
_cell.angle_beta   90.00
_cell.angle_gamma   90.00
#
_symmetry.space_group_name_H-M   'P 1'
#
loop_
_entity.id
_entity.type
_entity.pdbx_description
1 polymer ?
#
loop_
_entity_poly.entity_id
_entity_poly.type
_entity_poly.pdbx_seq_one_letter_code
_entity_poly.pdbx_strand_id
1 'polypeptide(L)'
;AKSRSEPNAVLQFQYARYLLPINLTQAQTELVQDNTTVFIKRHRTTETSALEQLLQLELLQLPALPPPYNEQSAFGVGEGPDNPLLWQPLLDALPQLEQQGWHIARDDNFNLDILNDAPYLQVQDNAVGGFALAIQVDIDGTQVPLLPLISQWLRQHGLPDADKPIWLSLPQGKLALPLALIQPFIDTIIELLNPNKPQFSLDLPAFKAALLPPEAAKDIQ
;
A
#
# COMPACT_ATOMS: atom_id res chain seq x y z
N ALA A 1 -3.74 10.20 13.82
CA ALA A 1 -3.81 9.16 12.79
C ALA A 1 -2.37 8.70 12.54
N LYS A 2 -2.05 7.42 12.80
CA LYS A 2 -0.79 6.83 12.35
C LYS A 2 -0.82 6.86 10.83
N SER A 3 0.09 7.61 10.20
CA SER A 3 0.40 7.45 8.79
C SER A 3 0.65 5.96 8.56
N ARG A 4 -0.17 5.29 7.75
CA ARG A 4 0.18 3.97 7.25
C ARG A 4 1.47 4.15 6.47
N SER A 5 2.54 3.55 6.94
CA SER A 5 3.78 3.49 6.17
C SER A 5 3.53 2.66 4.91
N GLU A 6 4.02 3.15 3.78
CA GLU A 6 4.03 2.35 2.55
C GLU A 6 4.71 1.01 2.79
N PRO A 7 4.25 -0.08 2.12
CA PRO A 7 4.91 -1.36 2.21
C PRO A 7 6.39 -1.23 1.85
N ASN A 8 7.24 -1.80 2.67
CA ASN A 8 8.68 -1.85 2.41
C ASN A 8 9.29 -3.16 2.93
N ALA A 9 10.42 -3.54 2.36
CA ALA A 9 11.25 -4.61 2.85
C ALA A 9 12.53 -4.03 3.46
N VAL A 10 13.03 -4.64 4.53
CA VAL A 10 14.25 -4.20 5.20
C VAL A 10 15.26 -5.34 5.20
N LEU A 11 16.44 -5.06 4.65
CA LEU A 11 17.56 -6.00 4.66
C LEU A 11 18.46 -5.76 5.88
N GLN A 12 18.60 -6.79 6.69
CA GLN A 12 19.49 -6.78 7.85
C GLN A 12 20.38 -8.03 7.84
N PHE A 13 21.56 -7.91 8.44
CA PHE A 13 22.51 -8.99 8.58
C PHE A 13 22.69 -9.34 10.06
N GLN A 14 22.58 -10.63 10.36
CA GLN A 14 22.81 -11.12 11.71
C GLN A 14 24.28 -11.46 11.91
N TYR A 15 24.91 -10.79 12.87
CA TYR A 15 26.25 -11.06 13.34
C TYR A 15 26.17 -11.48 14.81
N ALA A 16 26.25 -12.79 15.06
CA ALA A 16 25.95 -13.37 16.37
C ALA A 16 24.57 -12.93 16.88
N ARG A 17 24.50 -12.10 17.93
CA ARG A 17 23.24 -11.58 18.50
C ARG A 17 22.84 -10.21 17.95
N TYR A 18 23.60 -9.61 17.07
CA TYR A 18 23.36 -8.26 16.56
C TYR A 18 22.75 -8.30 15.16
N LEU A 19 21.70 -7.55 14.96
CA LEU A 19 21.11 -7.26 13.64
C LEU A 19 21.64 -5.92 13.16
N LEU A 20 22.33 -5.91 12.02
CA LEU A 20 22.92 -4.72 11.43
C LEU A 20 22.32 -4.44 10.06
N PRO A 21 22.05 -3.17 9.74
CA PRO A 21 21.72 -2.77 8.38
C PRO A 21 22.91 -3.03 7.45
N ILE A 22 22.65 -3.12 6.16
CA ILE A 22 23.73 -3.23 5.17
C ILE A 22 24.66 -2.02 5.24
N ASN A 23 25.97 -2.24 5.14
CA ASN A 23 26.94 -1.17 5.01
C ASN A 23 28.14 -1.64 4.19
N LEU A 24 28.15 -1.29 2.92
CA LEU A 24 29.21 -1.68 1.98
C LEU A 24 30.48 -0.80 2.09
N THR A 25 30.42 0.30 2.81
CA THR A 25 31.55 1.24 2.92
C THR A 25 32.51 0.87 4.05
N GLN A 26 32.00 0.26 5.13
CA GLN A 26 32.77 -0.07 6.31
C GLN A 26 33.09 -1.58 6.37
N ALA A 27 34.35 -1.93 6.62
CA ALA A 27 34.75 -3.32 6.84
C ALA A 27 34.46 -3.79 8.27
N GLN A 28 34.21 -2.87 9.17
CA GLN A 28 33.96 -3.12 10.59
C GLN A 28 32.93 -2.12 11.12
N THR A 29 32.04 -2.60 11.97
CA THR A 29 31.06 -1.76 12.67
C THR A 29 31.39 -1.77 14.17
N GLU A 30 31.41 -0.59 14.76
CA GLU A 30 31.55 -0.40 16.20
C GLU A 30 30.18 -0.21 16.83
N LEU A 31 29.88 -1.00 17.85
CA LEU A 31 28.68 -0.90 18.65
C LEU A 31 29.06 -0.66 20.11
N VAL A 32 28.43 0.35 20.71
CA VAL A 32 28.56 0.60 22.15
C VAL A 32 27.29 0.14 22.84
N GLN A 33 27.38 -0.87 23.69
CA GLN A 33 26.28 -1.38 24.47
C GLN A 33 26.77 -1.65 25.92
N ASP A 34 25.98 -1.20 26.89
CA ASP A 34 26.25 -1.42 28.33
C ASP A 34 27.70 -1.07 28.72
N ASN A 35 28.18 0.09 28.27
CA ASN A 35 29.56 0.57 28.48
C ASN A 35 30.67 -0.35 27.90
N THR A 36 30.29 -1.25 27.00
CA THR A 36 31.24 -2.16 26.30
C THR A 36 31.21 -1.84 24.82
N THR A 37 32.41 -1.66 24.25
CA THR A 37 32.55 -1.48 22.80
C THR A 37 32.77 -2.83 22.14
N VAL A 38 31.93 -3.18 21.20
CA VAL A 38 32.01 -4.40 20.40
C VAL A 38 32.36 -4.03 18.96
N PHE A 39 33.38 -4.66 18.42
CA PHE A 39 33.78 -4.49 17.02
C PHE A 39 33.33 -5.69 16.22
N ILE A 40 32.49 -5.46 15.21
CA ILE A 40 31.97 -6.52 14.34
C ILE A 40 32.60 -6.41 12.97
N LYS A 41 33.38 -7.42 12.61
CA LYS A 41 33.94 -7.55 11.26
C LYS A 41 32.82 -7.94 10.28
N ARG A 42 32.63 -7.15 9.24
CA ARG A 42 31.56 -7.36 8.25
C ARG A 42 32.00 -8.31 7.13
N HIS A 43 31.05 -9.10 6.63
CA HIS A 43 31.25 -9.98 5.48
C HIS A 43 30.73 -9.28 4.20
N ARG A 44 31.50 -8.30 3.70
CA ARG A 44 31.09 -7.42 2.60
C ARG A 44 30.65 -8.16 1.34
N THR A 45 31.33 -9.25 0.98
CA THR A 45 30.96 -10.09 -0.18
C THR A 45 29.56 -10.67 -0.04
N THR A 46 29.24 -11.19 1.15
CA THR A 46 27.89 -11.73 1.45
C THR A 46 26.85 -10.61 1.43
N GLU A 47 27.17 -9.45 2.01
CA GLU A 47 26.26 -8.30 2.02
C GLU A 47 26.01 -7.77 0.60
N THR A 48 27.06 -7.69 -0.23
CA THR A 48 26.92 -7.28 -1.64
C THR A 48 26.06 -8.28 -2.43
N SER A 49 26.36 -9.58 -2.29
CA SER A 49 25.57 -10.61 -2.99
C SER A 49 24.10 -10.60 -2.60
N ALA A 50 23.79 -10.41 -1.32
CA ALA A 50 22.42 -10.31 -0.86
C ALA A 50 21.71 -9.07 -1.42
N LEU A 51 22.39 -7.93 -1.47
CA LEU A 51 21.86 -6.72 -2.09
C LEU A 51 21.55 -6.94 -3.58
N GLU A 52 22.51 -7.53 -4.31
CA GLU A 52 22.33 -7.82 -5.74
C GLU A 52 21.14 -8.74 -6.00
N GLN A 53 20.94 -9.75 -5.14
CA GLN A 53 19.76 -10.62 -5.23
C GLN A 53 18.44 -9.85 -5.07
N LEU A 54 18.35 -8.93 -4.11
CA LEU A 54 17.13 -8.10 -3.94
C LEU A 54 16.91 -7.15 -5.12
N LEU A 55 17.97 -6.55 -5.66
CA LEU A 55 17.85 -5.67 -6.82
C LEU A 55 17.40 -6.42 -8.09
N GLN A 56 17.77 -7.71 -8.23
CA GLN A 56 17.29 -8.57 -9.30
C GLN A 56 15.80 -8.89 -9.21
N LEU A 57 15.18 -8.72 -8.04
CA LEU A 57 13.74 -8.86 -7.82
C LEU A 57 12.95 -7.57 -8.08
N GLU A 58 13.54 -6.64 -8.84
CA GLU A 58 12.94 -5.36 -9.21
C GLU A 58 12.64 -4.43 -8.01
N LEU A 59 13.24 -4.72 -6.85
CA LEU A 59 13.13 -3.84 -5.70
C LEU A 59 14.04 -2.62 -5.84
N LEU A 60 13.53 -1.47 -5.48
CA LEU A 60 14.25 -0.20 -5.46
C LEU A 60 14.71 0.13 -4.04
N GLN A 61 15.94 0.63 -3.91
CA GLN A 61 16.39 1.16 -2.63
C GLN A 61 15.61 2.43 -2.29
N LEU A 62 15.03 2.46 -1.10
CA LEU A 62 14.27 3.63 -0.62
C LEU A 62 15.22 4.65 0.02
N PRO A 63 15.05 5.95 -0.29
CA PRO A 63 15.75 6.99 0.41
C PRO A 63 15.25 7.11 1.86
N ALA A 64 16.19 7.31 2.78
CA ALA A 64 15.97 7.77 4.15
C ALA A 64 14.80 7.14 4.93
N LEU A 65 14.99 5.94 5.47
CA LEU A 65 14.18 5.51 6.60
C LEU A 65 14.76 6.08 7.92
N PRO A 66 13.88 6.34 8.93
CA PRO A 66 14.35 6.78 10.23
C PRO A 66 15.25 5.71 10.89
N PRO A 67 16.18 6.10 11.77
CA PRO A 67 16.99 5.13 12.51
C PRO A 67 16.13 4.04 13.19
N PRO A 68 16.59 2.79 13.25
CA PRO A 68 17.98 2.33 13.01
C PRO A 68 18.31 1.99 11.53
N TYR A 69 17.38 2.19 10.62
CA TYR A 69 17.56 1.86 9.21
C TYR A 69 18.30 2.99 8.51
N ASN A 70 19.23 2.62 7.65
CA ASN A 70 19.89 3.56 6.75
C ASN A 70 19.34 3.41 5.32
N GLU A 71 19.69 4.34 4.44
CA GLU A 71 19.21 4.37 3.05
C GLU A 71 19.48 3.09 2.25
N GLN A 72 20.47 2.30 2.65
CA GLN A 72 20.85 1.07 1.98
C GLN A 72 20.11 -0.17 2.50
N SER A 73 19.31 -0.04 3.53
CA SER A 73 18.65 -1.17 4.20
C SER A 73 17.20 -1.37 3.83
N ALA A 74 16.56 -0.35 3.28
CA ALA A 74 15.16 -0.39 2.94
C ALA A 74 14.93 -0.46 1.43
N PHE A 75 13.95 -1.25 1.05
CA PHE A 75 13.58 -1.51 -0.33
C PHE A 75 12.07 -1.39 -0.49
N GLY A 76 11.65 -0.86 -1.61
CA GLY A 76 10.26 -0.78 -2.02
C GLY A 76 10.10 -1.19 -3.47
N VAL A 77 8.89 -1.15 -3.93
CA VAL A 77 8.56 -1.27 -5.35
C VAL A 77 8.42 0.13 -5.94
N GLY A 78 8.45 0.24 -7.26
CA GLY A 78 8.33 1.51 -7.97
C GLY A 78 7.00 2.25 -7.70
N GLU A 79 6.53 3.00 -8.65
CA GLU A 79 5.27 3.75 -8.54
C GLU A 79 4.09 2.84 -8.21
N GLY A 80 3.34 3.21 -7.17
CA GLY A 80 2.19 2.45 -6.68
C GLY A 80 2.53 1.37 -5.65
N PRO A 81 3.20 1.73 -4.55
CA PRO A 81 3.62 0.79 -3.50
C PRO A 81 2.46 -0.02 -2.91
N ASP A 82 1.24 0.48 -3.01
CA ASP A 82 0.02 -0.22 -2.62
C ASP A 82 -0.43 -1.30 -3.61
N ASN A 83 0.15 -1.35 -4.83
CA ASN A 83 -0.13 -2.39 -5.80
C ASN A 83 0.56 -3.71 -5.40
N PRO A 84 -0.19 -4.74 -4.97
CA PRO A 84 0.38 -6.00 -4.51
C PRO A 84 1.11 -6.76 -5.63
N LEU A 85 0.72 -6.55 -6.89
CA LEU A 85 1.33 -7.23 -8.04
C LEU A 85 2.80 -6.86 -8.23
N LEU A 86 3.21 -5.65 -7.81
CA LEU A 86 4.62 -5.22 -7.88
C LEU A 86 5.51 -5.95 -6.87
N TRP A 87 4.92 -6.55 -5.83
CA TRP A 87 5.62 -7.34 -4.83
C TRP A 87 5.72 -8.83 -5.19
N GLN A 88 5.03 -9.26 -6.25
CA GLN A 88 4.97 -10.67 -6.64
C GLN A 88 6.36 -11.28 -6.88
N PRO A 89 7.32 -10.60 -7.57
CA PRO A 89 8.66 -11.16 -7.75
C PRO A 89 9.37 -11.48 -6.44
N LEU A 90 9.23 -10.62 -5.42
CA LEU A 90 9.76 -10.89 -4.09
C LEU A 90 9.03 -12.06 -3.42
N LEU A 91 7.69 -12.06 -3.44
CA LEU A 91 6.89 -13.09 -2.79
C LEU A 91 7.20 -14.49 -3.36
N ASP A 92 7.37 -14.59 -4.68
CA ASP A 92 7.71 -15.85 -5.37
C ASP A 92 9.14 -16.31 -5.04
N ALA A 93 10.05 -15.38 -4.76
CA ALA A 93 11.45 -15.68 -4.42
C ALA A 93 11.63 -16.09 -2.95
N LEU A 94 10.70 -15.74 -2.03
CA LEU A 94 10.87 -16.00 -0.59
C LEU A 94 11.23 -17.45 -0.25
N PRO A 95 10.57 -18.50 -0.80
CA PRO A 95 10.92 -19.89 -0.47
C PRO A 95 12.35 -20.25 -0.87
N GLN A 96 12.86 -19.69 -1.98
CA GLN A 96 14.22 -19.92 -2.42
C GLN A 96 15.23 -19.17 -1.53
N LEU A 97 14.91 -17.95 -1.13
CA LEU A 97 15.75 -17.18 -0.20
C LEU A 97 15.87 -17.88 1.15
N GLU A 98 14.77 -18.42 1.68
CA GLU A 98 14.77 -19.20 2.93
C GLU A 98 15.66 -20.46 2.81
N GLN A 99 15.61 -21.19 1.68
CA GLN A 99 16.50 -22.32 1.41
C GLN A 99 17.98 -21.91 1.35
N GLN A 100 18.26 -20.68 0.95
CA GLN A 100 19.62 -20.11 0.96
C GLN A 100 20.08 -19.61 2.34
N GLY A 101 19.24 -19.76 3.36
CA GLY A 101 19.53 -19.38 4.73
C GLY A 101 19.10 -17.97 5.13
N TRP A 102 18.24 -17.33 4.34
CA TRP A 102 17.62 -16.08 4.74
C TRP A 102 16.56 -16.33 5.82
N HIS A 103 16.48 -15.43 6.79
CA HIS A 103 15.42 -15.42 7.77
C HIS A 103 14.40 -14.37 7.40
N ILE A 104 13.17 -14.79 7.07
CA ILE A 104 12.10 -13.92 6.63
C ILE A 104 11.16 -13.64 7.82
N ALA A 105 11.07 -12.38 8.22
CA ALA A 105 10.07 -11.94 9.19
C ALA A 105 9.05 -11.03 8.46
N ARG A 106 7.78 -11.29 8.66
CA ARG A 106 6.69 -10.46 8.13
C ARG A 106 6.08 -9.65 9.26
N ASP A 107 5.84 -8.38 9.02
CA ASP A 107 5.03 -7.55 9.90
C ASP A 107 3.55 -7.87 9.69
N ASP A 108 2.75 -7.94 10.75
CA ASP A 108 1.31 -8.22 10.68
C ASP A 108 0.52 -7.21 9.83
N ASN A 109 1.09 -6.01 9.64
CA ASN A 109 0.50 -4.97 8.79
C ASN A 109 0.90 -5.10 7.30
N PHE A 110 1.85 -5.99 6.97
CA PHE A 110 2.27 -6.26 5.60
C PHE A 110 1.32 -7.28 4.97
N ASN A 111 0.12 -6.83 4.64
CA ASN A 111 -0.89 -7.64 3.97
C ASN A 111 -1.01 -7.24 2.50
N LEU A 112 -0.62 -8.15 1.61
CA LEU A 112 -0.70 -8.01 0.15
C LEU A 112 -1.71 -8.98 -0.47
N ASP A 113 -2.54 -9.65 0.33
CA ASP A 113 -3.58 -10.54 -0.18
C ASP A 113 -4.54 -9.76 -1.07
N ILE A 114 -4.79 -10.26 -2.26
CA ILE A 114 -5.69 -9.62 -3.22
C ILE A 114 -7.11 -10.08 -2.95
N LEU A 115 -7.99 -9.11 -2.69
CA LEU A 115 -9.41 -9.36 -2.55
C LEU A 115 -10.05 -9.45 -3.93
N ASN A 116 -10.82 -10.52 -4.14
CA ASN A 116 -11.51 -10.79 -5.42
C ASN A 116 -12.94 -10.23 -5.46
N ASP A 117 -13.37 -9.61 -4.37
CA ASP A 117 -14.70 -9.02 -4.26
C ASP A 117 -14.83 -7.80 -5.17
N ALA A 118 -15.94 -7.72 -5.90
CA ALA A 118 -16.17 -6.62 -6.82
C ALA A 118 -16.79 -5.41 -6.11
N PRO A 119 -16.17 -4.21 -6.20
CA PRO A 119 -16.82 -3.00 -5.72
C PRO A 119 -18.04 -2.63 -6.57
N TYR A 120 -19.04 -2.05 -5.94
CA TYR A 120 -20.28 -1.64 -6.60
C TYR A 120 -20.77 -0.26 -6.14
N LEU A 121 -21.64 0.33 -6.93
CA LEU A 121 -22.31 1.57 -6.61
C LEU A 121 -23.68 1.27 -5.96
N GLN A 122 -23.95 1.94 -4.85
CA GLN A 122 -25.27 1.94 -4.22
C GLN A 122 -25.85 3.35 -4.30
N VAL A 123 -27.05 3.46 -4.81
CA VAL A 123 -27.76 4.73 -5.01
C VAL A 123 -29.01 4.75 -4.13
N GLN A 124 -29.25 5.87 -3.46
CA GLN A 124 -30.45 6.08 -2.65
C GLN A 124 -31.03 7.49 -2.94
N ASP A 125 -32.30 7.59 -3.10
CA ASP A 125 -32.94 8.89 -3.24
C ASP A 125 -32.74 9.74 -1.98
N ASN A 126 -32.47 11.02 -2.17
CA ASN A 126 -32.39 11.94 -1.05
C ASN A 126 -33.64 12.88 -1.03
N ALA A 127 -33.97 13.37 0.17
CA ALA A 127 -35.17 14.17 0.42
C ALA A 127 -35.19 15.54 -0.29
N VAL A 128 -34.12 15.94 -0.99
CA VAL A 128 -33.93 17.28 -1.57
C VAL A 128 -34.02 17.26 -3.11
N GLY A 129 -34.47 16.14 -3.70
CA GLY A 129 -34.62 16.02 -5.16
C GLY A 129 -33.28 15.71 -5.86
N GLY A 130 -32.40 14.98 -5.22
CA GLY A 130 -31.15 14.40 -5.73
C GLY A 130 -31.02 12.95 -5.29
N PHE A 131 -29.83 12.44 -5.27
CA PHE A 131 -29.52 11.09 -4.78
C PHE A 131 -28.21 11.05 -3.99
N ALA A 132 -28.12 10.11 -3.07
CA ALA A 132 -26.89 9.77 -2.35
C ALA A 132 -26.24 8.57 -3.03
N LEU A 133 -24.98 8.72 -3.41
CA LEU A 133 -24.16 7.67 -4.03
C LEU A 133 -23.15 7.15 -3.02
N ALA A 134 -23.18 5.87 -2.72
CA ALA A 134 -22.16 5.18 -1.98
C ALA A 134 -21.38 4.22 -2.89
N ILE A 135 -20.08 4.08 -2.63
CA ILE A 135 -19.20 3.10 -3.27
C ILE A 135 -18.83 2.09 -2.21
N GLN A 136 -19.14 0.83 -2.44
CA GLN A 136 -19.03 -0.23 -1.43
C GLN A 136 -18.45 -1.52 -2.02
N VAL A 137 -17.98 -2.38 -1.14
CA VAL A 137 -17.64 -3.78 -1.43
C VAL A 137 -18.23 -4.66 -0.33
N ASP A 138 -18.67 -5.85 -0.68
CA ASP A 138 -19.10 -6.86 0.29
C ASP A 138 -17.95 -7.84 0.51
N ILE A 139 -17.44 -7.89 1.73
CA ILE A 139 -16.38 -8.80 2.12
C ILE A 139 -16.92 -9.69 3.23
N ASP A 140 -17.03 -10.98 2.97
CA ASP A 140 -17.55 -11.97 3.90
C ASP A 140 -18.93 -11.58 4.50
N GLY A 141 -19.82 -11.01 3.68
CA GLY A 141 -21.14 -10.56 4.10
C GLY A 141 -21.15 -9.22 4.87
N THR A 142 -20.02 -8.52 4.92
CA THR A 142 -19.91 -7.20 5.54
C THR A 142 -19.73 -6.13 4.47
N GLN A 143 -20.64 -5.16 4.43
CA GLN A 143 -20.55 -4.02 3.52
C GLN A 143 -19.51 -3.02 4.02
N VAL A 144 -18.48 -2.79 3.22
CA VAL A 144 -17.39 -1.86 3.53
C VAL A 144 -17.50 -0.63 2.63
N PRO A 145 -17.69 0.58 3.19
CA PRO A 145 -17.74 1.81 2.43
C PRO A 145 -16.33 2.20 1.95
N LEU A 146 -16.17 2.42 0.64
CA LEU A 146 -14.88 2.72 0.02
C LEU A 146 -14.60 4.22 -0.13
N LEU A 147 -15.58 5.08 -0.08
CA LEU A 147 -15.41 6.52 -0.30
C LEU A 147 -14.37 7.18 0.60
N PRO A 148 -14.28 6.87 1.92
CA PRO A 148 -13.23 7.41 2.77
C PRO A 148 -11.81 6.98 2.32
N LEU A 149 -11.67 5.73 1.85
CA LEU A 149 -10.39 5.19 1.38
C LEU A 149 -9.99 5.81 0.04
N ILE A 150 -10.95 5.94 -0.89
CA ILE A 150 -10.75 6.64 -2.18
C ILE A 150 -10.33 8.08 -1.93
N SER A 151 -11.02 8.78 -1.04
CA SER A 151 -10.70 10.16 -0.67
C SER A 151 -9.30 10.30 -0.08
N GLN A 152 -8.89 9.35 0.76
CA GLN A 152 -7.54 9.31 1.32
C GLN A 152 -6.50 9.03 0.23
N TRP A 153 -6.76 8.08 -0.65
CA TRP A 153 -5.87 7.72 -1.74
C TRP A 153 -5.64 8.90 -2.69
N LEU A 154 -6.72 9.58 -3.13
CA LEU A 154 -6.64 10.75 -4.00
C LEU A 154 -5.84 11.91 -3.37
N ARG A 155 -5.93 12.09 -2.06
CA ARG A 155 -5.12 13.10 -1.35
C ARG A 155 -3.63 12.77 -1.33
N GLN A 156 -3.29 11.50 -1.25
CA GLN A 156 -1.89 11.06 -1.16
C GLN A 156 -1.21 10.99 -2.52
N HIS A 157 -1.93 10.56 -3.56
CA HIS A 157 -1.36 10.23 -4.86
C HIS A 157 -1.82 11.18 -5.98
N GLY A 158 -2.83 12.01 -5.75
CA GLY A 158 -3.42 12.88 -6.79
C GLY A 158 -4.37 12.12 -7.72
N LEU A 159 -4.49 12.62 -8.95
CA LEU A 159 -5.35 11.99 -9.96
C LEU A 159 -4.73 10.68 -10.44
N PRO A 160 -5.52 9.60 -10.54
CA PRO A 160 -5.04 8.31 -11.00
C PRO A 160 -4.78 8.31 -12.52
N ASP A 161 -3.86 7.46 -12.96
CA ASP A 161 -3.66 7.17 -14.39
C ASP A 161 -4.90 6.48 -14.97
N ALA A 162 -5.30 6.90 -16.18
CA ALA A 162 -6.56 6.47 -16.80
C ALA A 162 -6.71 4.95 -16.98
N ASP A 163 -5.58 4.24 -17.14
CA ASP A 163 -5.56 2.82 -17.49
C ASP A 163 -5.22 1.90 -16.31
N LYS A 164 -5.04 2.45 -15.10
CA LYS A 164 -4.65 1.67 -13.94
C LYS A 164 -5.73 1.65 -12.86
N PRO A 165 -5.96 0.51 -12.19
CA PRO A 165 -6.83 0.48 -11.03
C PRO A 165 -6.20 1.22 -9.86
N ILE A 166 -7.05 1.76 -8.99
CA ILE A 166 -6.61 2.24 -7.68
C ILE A 166 -6.55 1.05 -6.72
N TRP A 167 -5.44 0.88 -6.04
CA TRP A 167 -5.30 -0.14 -5.00
C TRP A 167 -5.65 0.44 -3.64
N LEU A 168 -6.71 -0.09 -3.03
CA LEU A 168 -7.17 0.31 -1.70
C LEU A 168 -6.73 -0.71 -0.67
N SER A 169 -6.17 -0.22 0.44
CA SER A 169 -5.75 -1.07 1.56
C SER A 169 -6.89 -1.23 2.56
N LEU A 170 -7.38 -2.46 2.70
CA LEU A 170 -8.35 -2.86 3.70
C LEU A 170 -7.67 -3.74 4.78
N PRO A 171 -8.29 -3.94 5.93
CA PRO A 171 -7.75 -4.86 6.95
C PRO A 171 -7.57 -6.30 6.43
N GLN A 172 -8.45 -6.74 5.52
CA GLN A 172 -8.46 -8.08 4.96
C GLN A 172 -7.48 -8.26 3.80
N GLY A 173 -7.01 -7.16 3.16
CA GLY A 173 -6.13 -7.24 1.99
C GLY A 173 -6.18 -6.00 1.11
N LYS A 174 -5.75 -6.18 -0.14
CA LYS A 174 -5.72 -5.15 -1.17
C LYS A 174 -6.87 -5.32 -2.15
N LEU A 175 -7.66 -4.28 -2.35
CA LEU A 175 -8.77 -4.26 -3.29
C LEU A 175 -8.41 -3.42 -4.52
N ALA A 176 -8.54 -4.01 -5.70
CA ALA A 176 -8.43 -3.28 -6.96
C ALA A 176 -9.76 -2.56 -7.25
N LEU A 177 -9.75 -1.23 -7.24
CA LEU A 177 -10.88 -0.41 -7.63
C LEU A 177 -10.73 0.01 -9.09
N PRO A 178 -11.59 -0.45 -10.02
CA PRO A 178 -11.56 -0.02 -11.40
C PRO A 178 -11.83 1.49 -11.50
N LEU A 179 -10.98 2.22 -12.21
CA LEU A 179 -11.12 3.66 -12.35
C LEU A 179 -12.46 4.05 -13.00
N ALA A 180 -12.93 3.25 -13.95
CA ALA A 180 -14.21 3.47 -14.63
C ALA A 180 -15.40 3.60 -13.66
N LEU A 181 -15.34 2.96 -12.49
CA LEU A 181 -16.38 3.03 -11.47
C LEU A 181 -16.48 4.41 -10.81
N ILE A 182 -15.36 5.10 -10.64
CA ILE A 182 -15.30 6.39 -9.93
C ILE A 182 -15.04 7.58 -10.83
N GLN A 183 -14.55 7.35 -12.04
CA GLN A 183 -14.17 8.42 -12.96
C GLN A 183 -15.23 9.49 -13.17
N PRO A 184 -16.55 9.16 -13.32
CA PRO A 184 -17.59 10.17 -13.48
C PRO A 184 -17.77 11.08 -12.25
N PHE A 185 -17.27 10.67 -11.10
CA PHE A 185 -17.47 11.33 -9.81
C PHE A 185 -16.21 11.90 -9.21
N ILE A 186 -15.03 11.71 -9.85
CA ILE A 186 -13.73 12.11 -9.30
C ILE A 186 -13.71 13.58 -8.88
N ASP A 187 -14.17 14.48 -9.74
CA ASP A 187 -14.19 15.92 -9.42
C ASP A 187 -15.07 16.21 -8.20
N THR A 188 -16.22 15.57 -8.12
CA THR A 188 -17.12 15.71 -6.96
C THR A 188 -16.50 15.12 -5.69
N ILE A 189 -15.82 13.99 -5.78
CA ILE A 189 -15.10 13.41 -4.65
C ILE A 189 -14.00 14.39 -4.17
N ILE A 190 -13.26 15.00 -5.08
CA ILE A 190 -12.20 15.96 -4.75
C ILE A 190 -12.78 17.24 -4.12
N GLU A 191 -13.87 17.77 -4.66
CA GLU A 191 -14.55 18.94 -4.10
C GLU A 191 -15.05 18.71 -2.67
N LEU A 192 -15.51 17.49 -2.38
CA LEU A 192 -16.03 17.10 -1.07
C LEU A 192 -14.96 16.58 -0.11
N LEU A 193 -13.69 16.55 -0.52
CA LEU A 193 -12.58 16.13 0.33
C LEU A 193 -12.43 17.02 1.56
N ASN A 194 -13.10 16.65 2.66
CA ASN A 194 -12.92 17.28 3.95
C ASN A 194 -12.08 16.37 4.86
N PRO A 195 -10.84 16.78 5.22
CA PRO A 195 -9.96 15.95 6.03
C PRO A 195 -10.49 15.66 7.45
N ASN A 196 -11.40 16.50 7.93
CA ASN A 196 -11.92 16.43 9.29
C ASN A 196 -13.28 15.71 9.41
N LYS A 197 -13.90 15.37 8.28
CA LYS A 197 -15.22 14.72 8.29
C LYS A 197 -15.26 13.64 7.20
N PRO A 198 -15.08 12.35 7.56
CA PRO A 198 -15.20 11.26 6.60
C PRO A 198 -16.64 11.22 6.05
N GLN A 199 -16.76 11.17 4.72
CA GLN A 199 -18.04 11.02 4.04
C GLN A 199 -18.15 9.58 3.55
N PHE A 200 -19.32 8.97 3.74
CA PHE A 200 -19.60 7.60 3.32
C PHE A 200 -20.47 7.56 2.06
N SER A 201 -21.07 8.68 1.70
CA SER A 201 -21.85 8.87 0.47
C SER A 201 -21.64 10.26 -0.11
N LEU A 202 -21.92 10.40 -1.39
CA LEU A 202 -21.92 11.67 -2.13
C LEU A 202 -23.36 12.09 -2.37
N ASP A 203 -23.73 13.27 -1.90
CA ASP A 203 -25.01 13.87 -2.25
C ASP A 203 -24.90 14.55 -3.63
N LEU A 204 -25.63 14.02 -4.60
CA LEU A 204 -25.56 14.45 -5.98
C LEU A 204 -26.93 15.01 -6.44
N PRO A 205 -26.93 16.11 -7.19
CA PRO A 205 -28.16 16.61 -7.77
C PRO A 205 -28.67 15.68 -8.87
N ALA A 206 -30.00 15.65 -9.09
CA ALA A 206 -30.67 14.75 -10.04
C ALA A 206 -30.09 14.78 -11.47
N PHE A 207 -29.62 15.95 -11.94
CA PHE A 207 -29.03 16.04 -13.29
C PHE A 207 -27.74 15.22 -13.46
N LYS A 208 -27.04 14.86 -12.38
CA LYS A 208 -25.89 13.96 -12.41
C LYS A 208 -26.27 12.47 -12.53
N ALA A 209 -27.55 12.12 -12.49
CA ALA A 209 -28.00 10.74 -12.67
C ALA A 209 -27.57 10.14 -14.03
N ALA A 210 -27.40 10.98 -15.05
CA ALA A 210 -26.89 10.55 -16.36
C ALA A 210 -25.44 10.03 -16.34
N LEU A 211 -24.70 10.28 -15.27
CA LEU A 211 -23.33 9.77 -15.07
C LEU A 211 -23.29 8.35 -14.49
N LEU A 212 -24.45 7.88 -14.00
CA LEU A 212 -24.53 6.53 -13.40
C LEU A 212 -24.54 5.47 -14.50
N PRO A 213 -23.91 4.31 -14.23
CA PRO A 213 -24.08 3.14 -15.06
C PRO A 213 -25.56 2.75 -15.17
N PRO A 214 -26.02 2.22 -16.31
CA PRO A 214 -27.45 1.90 -16.53
C PRO A 214 -28.05 0.98 -15.47
N GLU A 215 -27.25 0.16 -14.85
CA GLU A 215 -27.65 -0.78 -13.79
C GLU A 215 -27.95 -0.04 -12.48
N ALA A 216 -27.13 0.94 -12.12
CA ALA A 216 -27.31 1.75 -10.91
C ALA A 216 -28.39 2.84 -11.08
N ALA A 217 -28.66 3.28 -12.32
CA ALA A 217 -29.69 4.28 -12.61
C ALA A 217 -31.14 3.76 -12.46
N LYS A 218 -31.33 2.43 -12.39
CA LYS A 218 -32.67 1.83 -12.23
C LYS A 218 -33.26 1.99 -10.84
N ASP A 219 -32.41 2.25 -9.85
CA ASP A 219 -32.80 2.40 -8.45
C ASP A 219 -33.21 3.84 -8.09
N ILE A 220 -33.15 4.77 -9.05
CA ILE A 220 -33.58 6.15 -8.91
C ILE A 220 -34.99 6.27 -9.51
N GLN A 221 -36.01 6.49 -8.69
CA GLN A 221 -37.39 6.78 -9.12
C GLN A 221 -37.69 8.28 -9.12
#